data_187fbd65bedef0a109957c74b6782a5a
#
_entry.id   187fbd65bedef0a109957c74b6782a5a
#
_cell.length_a   1.000
_cell.length_b   1.000
_cell.length_c   1.000
_cell.angle_alpha   90.00
_cell.angle_beta   90.00
_cell.angle_gamma   90.00
#
_symmetry.space_group_name_H-M   'P 1'
#
loop_
_entity.id
_entity.type
_entity.pdbx_description
1 polymer ?
#
loop_
_entity_poly.entity_id
_entity_poly.type
_entity_poly.pdbx_seq_one_letter_code
_entity_poly.pdbx_strand_id
1 'polypeptide(L)'
;MRTTTSFADQTELGKAAAAGGFSRRFPAGDMETRAALAAVCERLAAAGLSEDDLSSAELVLAEALNNIVEHAYAETEGEVELHVNLHHNRLACLIRDHGRSMPAGRAPDPEPPHIEPPDLLPEGGFGWHIIRCLTTDLHYRRVGGWNELSFLLPLAELD
;
A
#
# COMPACT_ATOMS: atom_id res chain seq x y z
N MET A 1 -6.59 -22.81 7.34
CA MET A 1 -5.73 -23.16 6.21
C MET A 1 -5.10 -21.88 5.66
N ARG A 2 -3.84 -21.67 5.94
CA ARG A 2 -3.12 -20.49 5.43
C ARG A 2 -2.72 -20.79 4.00
N THR A 3 -3.40 -20.18 3.04
CA THR A 3 -2.94 -20.16 1.66
C THR A 3 -1.72 -19.27 1.57
N THR A 4 -0.57 -19.88 1.52
CA THR A 4 0.66 -19.17 1.16
C THR A 4 0.49 -18.74 -0.29
N THR A 5 0.23 -17.47 -0.50
CA THR A 5 0.21 -16.90 -1.85
C THR A 5 1.62 -17.08 -2.42
N SER A 6 1.76 -17.98 -3.36
CA SER A 6 3.02 -18.33 -4.00
C SER A 6 3.54 -17.16 -4.84
N PHE A 7 4.85 -17.12 -5.04
CA PHE A 7 5.51 -16.18 -5.95
C PHE A 7 4.89 -16.20 -7.37
N ALA A 8 4.33 -17.33 -7.78
CA ALA A 8 3.58 -17.46 -9.03
C ALA A 8 2.29 -16.61 -9.04
N ASP A 9 1.61 -16.48 -7.91
CA ASP A 9 0.40 -15.67 -7.78
C ASP A 9 0.69 -14.17 -7.91
N GLN A 10 1.88 -13.74 -7.52
CA GLN A 10 2.28 -12.33 -7.66
C GLN A 10 2.64 -11.96 -9.10
N THR A 11 3.15 -12.92 -9.87
CA THR A 11 3.36 -12.75 -11.30
C THR A 11 2.02 -12.75 -12.04
N GLU A 12 1.05 -13.51 -11.56
CA GLU A 12 -0.33 -13.48 -12.07
C GLU A 12 -1.03 -12.17 -11.75
N LEU A 13 -0.78 -11.57 -10.57
CA LEU A 13 -1.25 -10.22 -10.24
C LEU A 13 -0.69 -9.18 -11.22
N GLY A 14 0.58 -9.30 -11.58
CA GLY A 14 1.20 -8.43 -12.57
C GLY A 14 0.63 -8.62 -13.99
N LYS A 15 0.27 -9.85 -14.35
CA LYS A 15 -0.35 -10.15 -15.65
C LYS A 15 -1.84 -9.77 -15.70
N ALA A 16 -2.57 -9.98 -14.60
CA ALA A 16 -3.97 -9.59 -14.49
C ALA A 16 -4.14 -8.06 -14.51
N ALA A 17 -3.11 -7.29 -14.16
CA ALA A 17 -3.11 -5.84 -14.25
C ALA A 17 -3.37 -5.34 -15.68
N ALA A 18 -3.06 -6.12 -16.71
CA ALA A 18 -3.33 -5.78 -18.11
C ALA A 18 -4.82 -5.77 -18.46
N ALA A 19 -5.69 -6.45 -17.69
CA ALA A 19 -7.11 -6.62 -17.99
C ALA A 19 -8.08 -5.79 -17.12
N GLY A 20 -7.57 -4.88 -16.25
CA GLY A 20 -8.41 -4.07 -15.35
C GLY A 20 -7.68 -3.57 -14.12
N GLY A 21 -6.37 -3.79 -14.03
CA GLY A 21 -5.52 -3.32 -12.95
C GLY A 21 -4.80 -2.02 -13.29
N PHE A 22 -4.17 -1.47 -12.28
CA PHE A 22 -3.31 -0.30 -12.37
C PHE A 22 -1.88 -0.72 -12.02
N SER A 23 -0.91 -0.30 -12.81
CA SER A 23 0.50 -0.53 -12.53
C SER A 23 1.29 0.73 -12.89
N ARG A 24 2.14 1.19 -11.98
CA ARG A 24 2.95 2.38 -12.21
C ARG A 24 4.27 2.28 -11.47
N ARG A 25 5.34 2.67 -12.15
CA ARG A 25 6.66 2.86 -11.56
C ARG A 25 6.96 4.35 -11.55
N PHE A 26 7.46 4.86 -10.43
CA PHE A 26 7.75 6.28 -10.27
C PHE A 26 8.89 6.50 -9.28
N PRO A 27 9.65 7.63 -9.42
CA PRO A 27 10.66 7.98 -8.45
C PRO A 27 10.05 8.22 -7.06
N ALA A 28 10.73 7.79 -6.01
CA ALA A 28 10.30 8.06 -4.64
C ALA A 28 10.48 9.55 -4.33
N GLY A 29 9.39 10.27 -4.20
CA GLY A 29 9.36 11.69 -3.91
C GLY A 29 7.94 12.13 -3.62
N ASP A 30 7.77 13.27 -2.96
CA ASP A 30 6.45 13.75 -2.54
C ASP A 30 5.53 14.07 -3.73
N MET A 31 6.06 14.75 -4.72
CA MET A 31 5.27 15.14 -5.90
C MET A 31 4.91 13.94 -6.77
N GLU A 32 5.88 13.05 -6.98
CA GLU A 32 5.70 11.84 -7.80
C GLU A 32 4.73 10.88 -7.12
N THR A 33 4.79 10.78 -5.80
CA THR A 33 3.85 9.98 -5.01
C THR A 33 2.43 10.52 -5.10
N ARG A 34 2.26 11.83 -5.00
CA ARG A 34 0.94 12.48 -5.17
C ARG A 34 0.38 12.25 -6.57
N ALA A 35 1.21 12.36 -7.59
CA ALA A 35 0.80 12.11 -8.97
C ALA A 35 0.38 10.65 -9.19
N ALA A 36 1.12 9.70 -8.64
CA ALA A 36 0.77 8.28 -8.71
C ALA A 36 -0.53 7.98 -7.97
N LEU A 37 -0.71 8.55 -6.79
CA LEU A 37 -1.92 8.40 -5.99
C LEU A 37 -3.14 8.98 -6.71
N ALA A 38 -3.03 10.16 -7.28
CA ALA A 38 -4.09 10.78 -8.07
C ALA A 38 -4.47 9.92 -9.28
N ALA A 39 -3.48 9.36 -9.98
CA ALA A 39 -3.72 8.52 -11.14
C ALA A 39 -4.44 7.21 -10.78
N VAL A 40 -4.07 6.56 -9.68
CA VAL A 40 -4.76 5.33 -9.26
C VAL A 40 -6.17 5.62 -8.77
N CYS A 41 -6.40 6.70 -8.05
CA CYS A 41 -7.73 7.10 -7.59
C CYS A 41 -8.65 7.43 -8.76
N GLU A 42 -8.16 8.14 -9.77
CA GLU A 42 -8.91 8.41 -11.00
C GLU A 42 -9.31 7.11 -11.71
N ARG A 43 -8.38 6.16 -11.81
CA ARG A 43 -8.63 4.86 -12.42
C ARG A 43 -9.69 4.05 -11.66
N LEU A 44 -9.61 4.05 -10.32
CA LEU A 44 -10.56 3.35 -9.47
C LEU A 44 -11.95 4.01 -9.50
N ALA A 45 -12.02 5.33 -9.55
CA ALA A 45 -13.27 6.04 -9.72
C ALA A 45 -13.95 5.68 -11.05
N ALA A 46 -13.18 5.63 -12.13
CA ALA A 46 -13.67 5.23 -13.45
C ALA A 46 -14.14 3.77 -13.47
N ALA A 47 -13.57 2.91 -12.62
CA ALA A 47 -13.98 1.52 -12.46
C ALA A 47 -15.25 1.34 -11.61
N GLY A 48 -15.77 2.40 -10.99
CA GLY A 48 -17.05 2.38 -10.29
C GLY A 48 -16.95 2.26 -8.76
N LEU A 49 -15.78 2.49 -8.15
CA LEU A 49 -15.67 2.51 -6.70
C LEU A 49 -16.54 3.62 -6.11
N SER A 50 -17.17 3.32 -4.97
CA SER A 50 -17.89 4.33 -4.20
C SER A 50 -16.95 5.39 -3.64
N GLU A 51 -17.48 6.55 -3.28
CA GLU A 51 -16.67 7.61 -2.65
C GLU A 51 -16.03 7.16 -1.35
N ASP A 52 -16.72 6.36 -0.55
CA ASP A 52 -16.21 5.82 0.69
C ASP A 52 -15.04 4.84 0.44
N ASP A 53 -15.19 3.96 -0.53
CA ASP A 53 -14.13 3.03 -0.90
C ASP A 53 -12.91 3.74 -1.51
N LEU A 54 -13.14 4.79 -2.31
CA LEU A 54 -12.07 5.64 -2.85
C LEU A 54 -11.32 6.35 -1.73
N SER A 55 -12.02 6.89 -0.75
CA SER A 55 -11.41 7.56 0.40
C SER A 55 -10.55 6.59 1.22
N SER A 56 -11.04 5.38 1.45
CA SER A 56 -10.30 4.35 2.16
C SER A 56 -9.05 3.92 1.38
N ALA A 57 -9.18 3.70 0.08
CA ALA A 57 -8.06 3.32 -0.78
C ALA A 57 -6.99 4.43 -0.83
N GLU A 58 -7.40 5.68 -1.00
CA GLU A 58 -6.50 6.82 -1.01
C GLU A 58 -5.74 6.94 0.31
N LEU A 59 -6.43 6.81 1.43
CA LEU A 59 -5.83 6.91 2.76
C LEU A 59 -4.78 5.81 2.99
N VAL A 60 -5.11 4.56 2.71
CA VAL A 60 -4.20 3.43 2.89
C VAL A 60 -2.99 3.54 1.97
N LEU A 61 -3.21 3.83 0.70
CA LEU A 61 -2.12 3.95 -0.28
C LEU A 61 -1.23 5.15 0.04
N ALA A 62 -1.80 6.27 0.45
CA ALA A 62 -1.02 7.44 0.84
C ALA A 62 -0.11 7.14 2.03
N GLU A 63 -0.62 6.47 3.06
CA GLU A 63 0.17 6.10 4.22
C GLU A 63 1.26 5.10 3.89
N ALA A 64 0.95 4.09 3.09
CA ALA A 64 1.92 3.09 2.67
C ALA A 64 3.04 3.69 1.81
N LEU A 65 2.70 4.55 0.87
CA LEU A 65 3.67 5.22 -0.01
C LEU A 65 4.52 6.24 0.76
N ASN A 66 3.93 7.00 1.67
CA ASN A 66 4.66 7.94 2.51
C ASN A 66 5.67 7.24 3.41
N ASN A 67 5.33 6.08 3.95
CA ASN A 67 6.25 5.28 4.75
C ASN A 67 7.49 4.87 3.93
N ILE A 68 7.32 4.54 2.66
CA ILE A 68 8.43 4.21 1.77
C ILE A 68 9.32 5.43 1.54
N VAL A 69 8.74 6.57 1.21
CA VAL A 69 9.50 7.81 0.96
C VAL A 69 10.27 8.25 2.20
N GLU A 70 9.63 8.22 3.36
CA GLU A 70 10.22 8.69 4.60
C GLU A 70 11.24 7.73 5.22
N HIS A 71 11.03 6.42 5.08
CA HIS A 71 11.84 5.41 5.77
C HIS A 71 12.74 4.60 4.84
N ALA A 72 12.21 4.06 3.77
CA ALA A 72 13.00 3.24 2.86
C ALA A 72 14.02 4.07 2.07
N TYR A 73 13.64 5.25 1.66
CA TYR A 73 14.47 6.17 0.89
C TYR A 73 14.84 7.45 1.65
N ALA A 74 14.92 7.39 2.98
CA ALA A 74 15.29 8.55 3.80
C ALA A 74 16.64 9.19 3.44
N GLU A 75 17.61 8.38 2.98
CA GLU A 75 18.98 8.81 2.69
C GLU A 75 19.41 8.46 1.27
N THR A 76 18.55 7.84 0.47
CA THR A 76 18.87 7.39 -0.88
C THR A 76 17.73 7.73 -1.83
N GLU A 77 18.05 7.75 -3.11
CA GLU A 77 17.04 7.88 -4.18
C GLU A 77 16.70 6.49 -4.73
N GLY A 78 15.50 6.34 -5.24
CA GLY A 78 15.07 5.11 -5.84
C GLY A 78 13.65 5.18 -6.38
N GLU A 79 13.20 4.07 -6.92
CA GLU A 79 11.88 3.94 -7.53
C GLU A 79 10.92 3.13 -6.68
N VAL A 80 9.65 3.41 -6.84
CA VAL A 80 8.53 2.66 -6.25
C VAL A 80 7.73 2.04 -7.39
N GLU A 81 7.35 0.78 -7.22
CA GLU A 81 6.39 0.11 -8.09
C GLU A 81 5.08 -0.07 -7.33
N LEU A 82 4.00 0.40 -7.90
CA LEU A 82 2.65 0.25 -7.35
C LEU A 82 1.80 -0.58 -8.30
N HIS A 83 1.21 -1.65 -7.77
CA HIS A 83 0.28 -2.52 -8.49
C HIS A 83 -1.02 -2.61 -7.72
N VAL A 84 -2.13 -2.29 -8.37
CA VAL A 84 -3.48 -2.36 -7.78
C VAL A 84 -4.39 -3.11 -8.73
N ASN A 85 -5.03 -4.16 -8.23
CA ASN A 85 -6.00 -4.94 -8.97
C ASN A 85 -7.36 -4.90 -8.28
N LEU A 86 -8.39 -4.57 -9.05
CA LEU A 86 -9.76 -4.56 -8.58
C LEU A 86 -10.39 -5.94 -8.81
N HIS A 87 -10.84 -6.55 -7.73
CA HIS A 87 -11.68 -7.74 -7.72
C HIS A 87 -13.08 -7.36 -7.23
N HIS A 88 -14.06 -8.26 -7.34
CA HIS A 88 -15.46 -7.96 -7.06
C HIS A 88 -15.72 -7.20 -5.76
N ASN A 89 -15.02 -7.55 -4.70
CA ASN A 89 -15.27 -6.99 -3.37
C ASN A 89 -14.00 -6.55 -2.65
N ARG A 90 -12.89 -6.41 -3.37
CA ARG A 90 -11.61 -6.05 -2.77
C ARG A 90 -10.63 -5.48 -3.77
N LEU A 91 -9.69 -4.67 -3.26
CA LEU A 91 -8.50 -4.28 -3.99
C LEU A 91 -7.32 -5.12 -3.50
N ALA A 92 -6.59 -5.72 -4.43
CA ALA A 92 -5.30 -6.35 -4.13
C ALA A 92 -4.21 -5.35 -4.48
N CYS A 93 -3.38 -5.02 -3.50
CA CYS A 93 -2.31 -4.03 -3.64
C CYS A 93 -0.95 -4.67 -3.39
N LEU A 94 0.02 -4.32 -4.22
CA LEU A 94 1.42 -4.68 -4.06
C LEU A 94 2.28 -3.44 -4.29
N ILE A 95 3.13 -3.14 -3.32
CA ILE A 95 4.07 -2.01 -3.41
C ILE A 95 5.47 -2.55 -3.23
N ARG A 96 6.37 -2.23 -4.17
CA ARG A 96 7.75 -2.68 -4.17
C ARG A 96 8.70 -1.50 -4.20
N ASP A 97 9.80 -1.61 -3.47
CA ASP A 97 10.87 -0.61 -3.46
C ASP A 97 12.23 -1.28 -3.21
N HIS A 98 13.30 -0.56 -3.52
CA HIS A 98 14.70 -1.02 -3.30
C HIS A 98 15.36 -0.34 -2.11
N GLY A 99 14.60 0.36 -1.29
CA GLY A 99 15.13 1.10 -0.17
C GLY A 99 15.59 0.23 0.98
N ARG A 100 15.83 0.86 2.10
CA ARG A 100 16.21 0.18 3.33
C ARG A 100 15.08 -0.75 3.79
N SER A 101 15.44 -1.90 4.34
CA SER A 101 14.47 -2.84 4.90
C SER A 101 13.75 -2.26 6.11
N MET A 102 12.53 -2.73 6.35
CA MET A 102 11.84 -2.43 7.60
C MET A 102 12.60 -2.95 8.80
N PRO A 103 12.56 -2.23 9.94
CA PRO A 103 13.12 -2.73 11.20
C PRO A 103 12.53 -4.10 11.52
N ALA A 104 13.36 -5.03 12.00
CA ALA A 104 13.00 -6.40 12.31
C ALA A 104 12.46 -7.23 11.12
N GLY A 105 12.57 -6.74 9.88
CA GLY A 105 12.16 -7.48 8.69
C GLY A 105 10.66 -7.74 8.58
N ARG A 106 9.84 -6.95 9.25
CA ARG A 106 8.37 -7.10 9.26
C ARG A 106 7.69 -5.75 9.40
N ALA A 107 6.41 -5.70 8.99
CA ALA A 107 5.58 -4.53 9.22
C ALA A 107 5.44 -4.26 10.73
N PRO A 108 5.42 -2.97 11.16
CA PRO A 108 5.26 -2.63 12.57
C PRO A 108 3.99 -3.22 13.19
N ASP A 109 4.08 -3.56 14.47
CA ASP A 109 2.95 -4.09 15.24
C ASP A 109 1.81 -3.07 15.33
N PRO A 110 0.54 -3.54 15.38
CA PRO A 110 -0.63 -2.67 15.37
C PRO A 110 -0.94 -2.06 16.74
N GLU A 111 0.03 -1.90 17.62
CA GLU A 111 -0.25 -1.22 18.89
C GLU A 111 -0.71 0.22 18.60
N PRO A 112 -1.91 0.59 19.09
CA PRO A 112 -2.34 1.95 18.92
C PRO A 112 -1.36 2.86 19.61
N PRO A 113 -1.00 4.01 18.99
CA PRO A 113 -0.11 4.95 19.66
C PRO A 113 -0.71 5.35 21.00
N HIS A 114 0.09 5.30 22.05
CA HIS A 114 -0.31 5.83 23.35
C HIS A 114 -0.50 7.34 23.20
N ILE A 115 -1.76 7.76 23.14
CA ILE A 115 -2.11 9.17 23.16
C ILE A 115 -2.13 9.59 24.61
N GLU A 116 -1.06 10.20 25.09
CA GLU A 116 -1.10 10.92 26.35
C GLU A 116 -1.67 12.31 26.08
N PRO A 117 -2.73 12.70 26.83
CA PRO A 117 -3.30 14.03 26.65
C PRO A 117 -2.34 15.11 27.18
N PRO A 118 -2.46 16.38 26.68
CA PRO A 118 -3.31 16.83 25.61
C PRO A 118 -2.59 17.19 24.32
N ASP A 119 -1.24 17.09 24.20
CA ASP A 119 -0.51 17.79 23.16
C ASP A 119 0.48 16.95 22.36
N LEU A 120 0.47 15.65 22.54
CA LEU A 120 1.44 14.77 21.88
C LEU A 120 0.74 13.78 20.94
N LEU A 121 0.35 14.28 19.77
CA LEU A 121 0.19 13.41 18.62
C LEU A 121 1.61 13.05 18.14
N PRO A 122 2.10 11.81 18.35
CA PRO A 122 3.40 11.45 17.80
C PRO A 122 3.31 11.52 16.30
N GLU A 123 4.05 12.43 15.69
CA GLU A 123 4.22 12.44 14.25
C GLU A 123 4.72 11.05 13.83
N GLY A 124 3.95 10.36 12.95
CA GLY A 124 4.37 9.13 12.31
C GLY A 124 3.88 7.81 12.94
N GLY A 125 3.10 7.82 14.03
CA GLY A 125 2.65 6.58 14.66
C GLY A 125 1.33 6.02 14.13
N PHE A 126 0.54 6.80 13.41
CA PHE A 126 -0.81 6.44 12.99
C PHE A 126 -0.91 5.70 11.65
N GLY A 127 0.07 5.87 10.77
CA GLY A 127 0.01 5.32 9.41
C GLY A 127 -0.17 3.81 9.39
N TRP A 128 0.62 3.07 10.14
CA TRP A 128 0.51 1.61 10.21
C TRP A 128 -0.78 1.14 10.88
N HIS A 129 -1.26 1.87 11.87
CA HIS A 129 -2.54 1.58 12.51
C HIS A 129 -3.68 1.72 11.49
N ILE A 130 -3.69 2.78 10.71
CA ILE A 130 -4.67 3.00 9.62
C ILE A 130 -4.62 1.86 8.62
N ILE A 131 -3.42 1.50 8.16
CA ILE A 131 -3.23 0.41 7.20
C ILE A 131 -3.81 -0.89 7.76
N ARG A 132 -3.49 -1.24 9.01
CA ARG A 132 -3.97 -2.47 9.63
C ARG A 132 -5.47 -2.47 9.90
N CYS A 133 -6.06 -1.31 10.22
CA CYS A 133 -7.50 -1.22 10.45
C CYS A 133 -8.31 -1.39 9.17
N LEU A 134 -7.82 -0.93 8.04
CA LEU A 134 -8.56 -0.90 6.79
C LEU A 134 -8.23 -2.06 5.84
N THR A 135 -7.21 -2.85 6.14
CA THR A 135 -6.75 -3.92 5.24
C THR A 135 -6.78 -5.29 5.90
N THR A 136 -6.74 -6.32 5.06
CA THR A 136 -6.54 -7.71 5.47
C THR A 136 -5.34 -8.28 4.72
N ASP A 137 -4.82 -9.40 5.21
CA ASP A 137 -3.70 -10.12 4.59
C ASP A 137 -2.49 -9.21 4.32
N LEU A 138 -2.15 -8.39 5.31
CA LEU A 138 -1.00 -7.51 5.24
C LEU A 138 0.28 -8.32 5.43
N HIS A 139 1.13 -8.32 4.40
CA HIS A 139 2.41 -9.02 4.40
C HIS A 139 3.53 -8.11 3.95
N TYR A 140 4.64 -8.19 4.64
CA TYR A 140 5.90 -7.59 4.24
C TYR A 140 6.96 -8.66 4.09
N ARG A 141 7.75 -8.57 3.02
CA ARG A 141 8.94 -9.43 2.85
C ARG A 141 10.04 -8.67 2.12
N ARG A 142 11.26 -9.12 2.31
CA ARG A 142 12.42 -8.63 1.57
C ARG A 142 13.04 -9.77 0.77
N VAL A 143 13.12 -9.59 -0.54
CA VAL A 143 13.62 -10.60 -1.47
C VAL A 143 14.58 -9.94 -2.47
N GLY A 144 15.83 -10.38 -2.48
CA GLY A 144 16.81 -9.92 -3.46
C GLY A 144 17.03 -8.41 -3.47
N GLY A 145 17.00 -7.75 -2.30
CA GLY A 145 17.14 -6.31 -2.19
C GLY A 145 15.85 -5.52 -2.41
N TRP A 146 14.75 -6.19 -2.74
CA TRP A 146 13.44 -5.57 -2.86
C TRP A 146 12.63 -5.71 -1.58
N ASN A 147 12.01 -4.63 -1.15
CA ASN A 147 10.93 -4.66 -0.17
C ASN A 147 9.62 -4.86 -0.91
N GLU A 148 8.78 -5.75 -0.42
CA GLU A 148 7.45 -6.00 -0.98
C GLU A 148 6.41 -5.92 0.13
N LEU A 149 5.48 -4.98 0.00
CA LEU A 149 4.33 -4.83 0.88
C LEU A 149 3.08 -5.19 0.10
N SER A 150 2.33 -6.17 0.57
CA SER A 150 1.07 -6.58 -0.06
C SER A 150 -0.07 -6.59 0.94
N PHE A 151 -1.26 -6.26 0.48
CA PHE A 151 -2.46 -6.26 1.30
C PHE A 151 -3.73 -6.32 0.44
N LEU A 152 -4.83 -6.66 1.08
CA LEU A 152 -6.16 -6.59 0.50
C LEU A 152 -6.96 -5.50 1.19
N LEU A 153 -7.63 -4.67 0.42
CA LEU A 153 -8.57 -3.67 0.92
C LEU A 153 -10.00 -4.16 0.62
N PRO A 154 -10.77 -4.56 1.65
CA PRO A 154 -12.17 -4.93 1.42
C PRO A 154 -12.98 -3.72 0.93
N LEU A 155 -13.85 -3.98 -0.04
CA LEU A 155 -14.74 -2.96 -0.61
C LEU A 155 -16.18 -3.27 -0.24
N ALA A 156 -17.01 -2.23 -0.20
CA ALA A 156 -18.45 -2.42 -0.17
C ALA A 156 -18.89 -3.14 -1.46
N GLU A 157 -19.94 -3.96 -1.37
CA GLU A 157 -20.45 -4.64 -2.56
C GLU A 157 -20.85 -3.60 -3.61
N LEU A 158 -20.25 -3.75 -4.79
CA LEU A 158 -20.67 -2.96 -5.95
C LEU A 158 -22.04 -3.48 -6.40
N ASP A 159 -23.03 -2.68 -6.29
CA ASP A 159 -24.32 -2.95 -6.87
C ASP A 159 -24.25 -2.94 -8.41
#